data_10a2c96d12511ecc030c591b9d100c37
#
_entry.id   10a2c96d12511ecc030c591b9d100c37
#
_cell.length_a   1.000
_cell.length_b   1.000
_cell.length_c   1.000
_cell.angle_alpha   90.00
_cell.angle_beta   90.00
_cell.angle_gamma   90.00
#
_symmetry.space_group_name_H-M   'P 1'
#
loop_
_entity.id
_entity.type
_entity.pdbx_description
1 polymer ?
#
loop_
_entity_poly.entity_id
_entity_poly.type
_entity_poly.pdbx_seq_one_letter_code
_entity_poly.pdbx_strand_id
1 'polypeptide(L)'
;MLFRSHKDIVGLVDGYRESAQSWRELLLDLKRRGLEIGPELAVGDGALGFWKALREVYGETREQRCWVHKTINVLNQMPKSLQARAKGHLQDIWMAETKADAEAAFDFFVQAYSVKYDKAVERLIKDRDRLLAFYDFPAEHWKHIRTTNPIESTFATVRLRTVKTKGCLSRKTALAMTFKLILSAKRKWRKLNGSDQLADIIDGVPFKDGIKQIERAA
;
A
#
# COMPACT_ATOMS: atom_id res chain seq x y z
N MET A 1 -16.77 9.90 20.24
CA MET A 1 -15.40 10.22 19.77
C MET A 1 -15.48 10.67 18.30
N LEU A 2 -15.03 11.86 17.95
CA LEU A 2 -15.08 12.33 16.55
C LEU A 2 -13.85 11.80 15.82
N PHE A 3 -14.01 10.75 15.01
CA PHE A 3 -12.96 10.25 14.14
C PHE A 3 -12.69 11.27 13.03
N ARG A 4 -11.54 11.92 13.08
CA ARG A 4 -11.12 12.83 12.03
C ARG A 4 -10.28 12.07 11.03
N SER A 5 -10.79 11.88 9.81
CA SER A 5 -10.05 11.25 8.70
C SER A 5 -8.92 12.17 8.20
N HIS A 6 -7.88 12.32 8.98
CA HIS A 6 -6.71 13.06 8.56
C HIS A 6 -5.60 12.12 8.12
N LYS A 7 -5.05 12.36 6.95
CA LYS A 7 -3.77 11.75 6.56
C LYS A 7 -2.65 12.48 7.28
N ASP A 8 -1.77 11.75 7.94
CA ASP A 8 -0.65 12.33 8.67
C ASP A 8 0.67 11.62 8.36
N ILE A 9 1.78 12.30 8.66
CA ILE A 9 3.11 11.71 8.64
C ILE A 9 3.40 11.24 10.06
N VAL A 10 3.47 9.94 10.23
CA VAL A 10 3.74 9.33 11.55
C VAL A 10 5.24 9.19 11.83
N GLY A 11 6.07 9.11 10.78
CA GLY A 11 7.52 9.03 10.90
C GLY A 11 8.24 9.37 9.60
N LEU A 12 9.46 9.87 9.71
CA LEU A 12 10.40 10.10 8.61
C LEU A 12 11.80 9.86 9.12
N VAL A 13 12.48 8.88 8.54
CA VAL A 13 13.84 8.51 8.90
C VAL A 13 14.69 8.46 7.64
N ASP A 14 15.92 8.93 7.76
CA ASP A 14 16.93 8.76 6.73
C ASP A 14 17.73 7.48 7.03
N GLY A 15 17.36 6.39 6.38
CA GLY A 15 18.03 5.10 6.47
C GLY A 15 19.19 5.00 5.50
N TYR A 16 20.33 4.48 5.97
CA TYR A 16 21.48 4.22 5.09
C TYR A 16 21.17 3.12 4.07
N ARG A 17 20.37 2.13 4.44
CA ARG A 17 19.82 1.07 3.58
C ARG A 17 18.42 0.72 4.05
N GLU A 18 17.58 0.33 3.12
CA GLU A 18 16.28 -0.25 3.41
C GLU A 18 16.46 -1.69 3.95
N SER A 19 16.53 -1.82 5.27
CA SER A 19 16.73 -3.08 5.97
C SER A 19 15.59 -3.36 6.94
N ALA A 20 15.40 -4.64 7.29
CA ALA A 20 14.41 -5.00 8.31
C ALA A 20 14.69 -4.33 9.66
N GLN A 21 15.97 -4.11 9.98
CA GLN A 21 16.36 -3.45 11.22
C GLN A 21 15.96 -1.98 11.24
N SER A 22 16.25 -1.21 10.19
CA SER A 22 15.87 0.21 10.13
C SER A 22 14.36 0.40 10.16
N TRP A 23 13.60 -0.48 9.50
CA TRP A 23 12.15 -0.49 9.60
C TRP A 23 11.65 -0.85 11.00
N ARG A 24 12.26 -1.86 11.65
CA ARG A 24 11.93 -2.23 13.03
C ARG A 24 12.15 -1.06 13.99
N GLU A 25 13.28 -0.37 13.89
CA GLU A 25 13.60 0.79 14.73
C GLU A 25 12.56 1.90 14.57
N LEU A 26 12.15 2.20 13.33
CA LEU A 26 11.08 3.15 13.06
C LEU A 26 9.73 2.72 13.67
N LEU A 27 9.33 1.48 13.48
CA LEU A 27 8.05 0.97 14.00
C LEU A 27 8.04 0.92 15.54
N LEU A 28 9.15 0.52 16.17
CA LEU A 28 9.31 0.57 17.62
C LEU A 28 9.31 2.01 18.16
N ASP A 29 9.86 2.97 17.42
CA ASP A 29 9.77 4.37 17.78
C ASP A 29 8.32 4.86 17.72
N LEU A 30 7.56 4.49 16.70
CA LEU A 30 6.12 4.81 16.63
C LEU A 30 5.37 4.22 17.82
N LYS A 31 5.67 2.99 18.21
CA LYS A 31 5.07 2.33 19.37
C LYS A 31 5.36 3.07 20.69
N ARG A 32 6.63 3.48 20.89
CA ARG A 32 7.03 4.30 22.06
C ARG A 32 6.35 5.67 22.07
N ARG A 33 6.00 6.22 20.91
CA ARG A 33 5.31 7.51 20.76
C ARG A 33 3.80 7.41 20.87
N GLY A 34 3.26 6.24 21.21
CA GLY A 34 1.85 6.02 21.50
C GLY A 34 1.05 5.25 20.44
N LEU A 35 1.68 4.79 19.33
CA LEU A 35 1.04 3.86 18.40
C LEU A 35 1.19 2.42 18.93
N GLU A 36 0.55 2.12 20.07
CA GLU A 36 0.67 0.84 20.76
C GLU A 36 -0.01 -0.29 19.99
N ILE A 37 -1.19 -0.01 19.43
CA ILE A 37 -1.95 -0.91 18.56
C ILE A 37 -1.54 -0.64 17.12
N GLY A 38 -1.25 -1.70 16.38
CA GLY A 38 -0.90 -1.61 14.96
C GLY A 38 -2.07 -1.11 14.10
N PRO A 39 -1.80 -0.57 12.90
CA PRO A 39 -2.85 -0.22 11.97
C PRO A 39 -3.59 -1.47 11.47
N GLU A 40 -4.88 -1.34 11.14
CA GLU A 40 -5.68 -2.42 10.56
C GLU A 40 -5.13 -2.91 9.21
N LEU A 41 -4.53 -2.01 8.46
CA LEU A 41 -3.94 -2.31 7.15
C LEU A 41 -2.66 -1.51 6.93
N ALA A 42 -1.61 -2.19 6.47
CA ALA A 42 -0.41 -1.57 5.93
C ALA A 42 -0.34 -1.79 4.42
N VAL A 43 -0.09 -0.72 3.68
CA VAL A 43 0.06 -0.77 2.21
C VAL A 43 1.51 -0.51 1.86
N GLY A 44 2.13 -1.41 1.10
CA GLY A 44 3.53 -1.28 0.75
C GLY A 44 3.88 -1.92 -0.59
N ASP A 45 5.09 -1.62 -1.05
CA ASP A 45 5.70 -2.23 -2.22
C ASP A 45 6.32 -3.61 -1.91
N GLY A 46 7.35 -4.02 -2.66
CA GLY A 46 8.04 -5.30 -2.51
C GLY A 46 9.11 -5.37 -1.43
N ALA A 47 9.31 -4.33 -0.65
CA ALA A 47 10.38 -4.22 0.34
C ALA A 47 10.26 -5.28 1.45
N LEU A 48 11.00 -6.37 1.33
CA LEU A 48 10.94 -7.50 2.27
C LEU A 48 11.28 -7.08 3.71
N GLY A 49 12.19 -6.10 3.87
CA GLY A 49 12.59 -5.58 5.17
C GLY A 49 11.43 -4.94 5.93
N PHE A 50 10.58 -4.16 5.24
CA PHE A 50 9.39 -3.55 5.83
C PHE A 50 8.41 -4.62 6.35
N TRP A 51 8.05 -5.57 5.50
CA TRP A 51 7.09 -6.61 5.85
C TRP A 51 7.55 -7.49 7.00
N LYS A 52 8.86 -7.81 7.04
CA LYS A 52 9.44 -8.56 8.16
C LYS A 52 9.31 -7.77 9.46
N ALA A 53 9.72 -6.51 9.46
CA ALA A 53 9.64 -5.65 10.64
C ALA A 53 8.19 -5.41 11.09
N LEU A 54 7.26 -5.24 10.15
CA LEU A 54 5.83 -5.06 10.47
C LEU A 54 5.28 -6.25 11.25
N ARG A 55 5.52 -7.49 10.78
CA ARG A 55 5.06 -8.70 11.47
C ARG A 55 5.66 -8.86 12.86
N GLU A 56 6.92 -8.43 13.03
CA GLU A 56 7.60 -8.51 14.34
C GLU A 56 7.05 -7.48 15.34
N VAL A 57 6.64 -6.31 14.91
CA VAL A 57 6.21 -5.21 15.79
C VAL A 57 4.69 -5.13 15.91
N TYR A 58 3.97 -5.38 14.81
CA TYR A 58 2.51 -5.29 14.68
C TYR A 58 1.97 -6.52 13.94
N GLY A 59 2.04 -7.69 14.57
CA GLY A 59 1.72 -8.97 13.95
C GLY A 59 0.29 -9.10 13.42
N GLU A 60 -0.66 -8.39 14.02
CA GLU A 60 -2.07 -8.41 13.62
C GLU A 60 -2.38 -7.50 12.41
N THR A 61 -1.45 -6.61 12.05
CA THR A 61 -1.66 -5.70 10.92
C THR A 61 -1.74 -6.47 9.61
N ARG A 62 -2.83 -6.29 8.87
CA ARG A 62 -3.03 -6.91 7.56
C ARG A 62 -2.10 -6.27 6.52
N GLU A 63 -1.61 -7.08 5.59
CA GLU A 63 -0.70 -6.64 4.54
C GLU A 63 -1.45 -6.45 3.22
N GLN A 64 -1.32 -5.28 2.60
CA GLN A 64 -1.76 -5.02 1.23
C GLN A 64 -0.56 -4.70 0.36
N ARG A 65 -0.35 -5.47 -0.68
CA ARG A 65 0.70 -5.22 -1.69
C ARG A 65 0.23 -4.17 -2.70
N CYS A 66 1.10 -3.25 -3.02
CA CYS A 66 0.82 -2.22 -4.02
C CYS A 66 0.63 -2.83 -5.42
N TRP A 67 -0.54 -2.67 -6.00
CA TRP A 67 -0.87 -3.16 -7.34
C TRP A 67 -0.03 -2.50 -8.45
N VAL A 68 0.35 -1.23 -8.31
CA VAL A 68 1.20 -0.56 -9.30
C VAL A 68 2.57 -1.23 -9.36
N HIS A 69 3.24 -1.40 -8.22
CA HIS A 69 4.53 -2.07 -8.16
C HIS A 69 4.46 -3.54 -8.58
N LYS A 70 3.40 -4.24 -8.17
CA LYS A 70 3.20 -5.63 -8.57
C LYS A 70 3.02 -5.75 -10.09
N THR A 71 2.20 -4.91 -10.69
CA THR A 71 2.00 -4.87 -12.15
C THR A 71 3.32 -4.67 -12.87
N ILE A 72 4.11 -3.67 -12.47
CA ILE A 72 5.44 -3.41 -13.05
C ILE A 72 6.35 -4.64 -12.91
N ASN A 73 6.39 -5.26 -11.74
CA ASN A 73 7.23 -6.42 -11.47
C ASN A 73 6.85 -7.66 -12.31
N VAL A 74 5.56 -7.86 -12.57
CA VAL A 74 5.06 -8.92 -13.45
C VAL A 74 5.41 -8.61 -14.91
N LEU A 75 5.09 -7.41 -15.38
CA LEU A 75 5.32 -7.00 -16.76
C LEU A 75 6.81 -6.99 -17.14
N ASN A 76 7.71 -6.70 -16.22
CA ASN A 76 9.16 -6.76 -16.43
C ASN A 76 9.67 -8.19 -16.71
N GLN A 77 8.86 -9.23 -16.49
CA GLN A 77 9.17 -10.63 -16.87
C GLN A 77 8.57 -11.02 -18.22
N MET A 78 7.99 -10.06 -18.94
CA MET A 78 7.29 -10.29 -20.21
C MET A 78 7.85 -9.42 -21.34
N PRO A 79 7.82 -9.89 -22.59
CA PRO A 79 8.21 -9.09 -23.74
C PRO A 79 7.34 -7.82 -23.88
N LYS A 80 7.94 -6.73 -24.34
CA LYS A 80 7.25 -5.43 -24.48
C LYS A 80 5.97 -5.52 -25.33
N SER A 81 5.97 -6.36 -26.37
CA SER A 81 4.82 -6.58 -27.26
C SER A 81 3.57 -7.13 -26.54
N LEU A 82 3.76 -7.85 -25.42
CA LEU A 82 2.66 -8.44 -24.64
C LEU A 82 2.27 -7.61 -23.43
N GLN A 83 3.12 -6.67 -23.01
CA GLN A 83 2.90 -5.94 -21.75
C GLN A 83 1.57 -5.19 -21.73
N ALA A 84 1.13 -4.61 -22.83
CA ALA A 84 -0.13 -3.89 -22.90
C ALA A 84 -1.33 -4.81 -22.65
N ARG A 85 -1.35 -5.99 -23.27
CA ARG A 85 -2.40 -7.01 -23.08
C ARG A 85 -2.37 -7.59 -21.67
N ALA A 86 -1.20 -7.98 -21.19
CA ALA A 86 -1.03 -8.52 -19.84
C ALA A 86 -1.42 -7.51 -18.76
N LYS A 87 -1.13 -6.22 -18.99
CA LYS A 87 -1.57 -5.15 -18.10
C LYS A 87 -3.10 -5.06 -18.02
N GLY A 88 -3.81 -5.22 -19.14
CA GLY A 88 -5.27 -5.28 -19.16
C GLY A 88 -5.79 -6.41 -18.25
N HIS A 89 -5.29 -7.63 -18.45
CA HIS A 89 -5.70 -8.78 -17.62
C HIS A 89 -5.33 -8.62 -16.12
N LEU A 90 -4.20 -7.98 -15.79
CA LEU A 90 -3.89 -7.62 -14.40
C LEU A 90 -4.88 -6.58 -13.87
N GLN A 91 -5.30 -5.64 -14.72
CA GLN A 91 -6.26 -4.61 -14.36
C GLN A 91 -7.63 -5.21 -14.06
N ASP A 92 -8.06 -6.22 -14.81
CA ASP A 92 -9.33 -6.92 -14.57
C ASP A 92 -9.38 -7.51 -13.14
N ILE A 93 -8.25 -7.96 -12.57
CA ILE A 93 -8.18 -8.49 -11.21
C ILE A 93 -8.53 -7.41 -10.17
N TRP A 94 -7.86 -6.26 -10.21
CA TRP A 94 -8.02 -5.26 -9.17
C TRP A 94 -9.13 -4.23 -9.45
N MET A 95 -9.79 -4.33 -10.59
CA MET A 95 -10.99 -3.58 -10.93
C MET A 95 -12.28 -4.41 -10.79
N ALA A 96 -12.18 -5.70 -10.52
CA ALA A 96 -13.33 -6.56 -10.30
C ALA A 96 -14.22 -6.02 -9.16
N GLU A 97 -15.52 -6.22 -9.28
CA GLU A 97 -16.50 -5.74 -8.29
C GLU A 97 -16.49 -6.58 -7.02
N THR A 98 -16.21 -7.89 -7.15
CA THR A 98 -16.14 -8.81 -6.02
C THR A 98 -14.78 -9.51 -5.94
N LYS A 99 -14.43 -10.00 -4.75
CA LYS A 99 -13.22 -10.79 -4.53
C LYS A 99 -13.26 -12.09 -5.35
N ALA A 100 -14.44 -12.70 -5.50
CA ALA A 100 -14.62 -13.91 -6.30
C ALA A 100 -14.32 -13.67 -7.79
N ASP A 101 -14.80 -12.55 -8.35
CA ASP A 101 -14.48 -12.17 -9.72
C ASP A 101 -13.00 -11.83 -9.90
N ALA A 102 -12.41 -11.18 -8.90
CA ALA A 102 -10.96 -10.92 -8.88
C ALA A 102 -10.15 -12.22 -8.86
N GLU A 103 -10.57 -13.20 -8.09
CA GLU A 103 -9.93 -14.53 -8.04
C GLU A 103 -10.07 -15.26 -9.38
N ALA A 104 -11.23 -15.20 -10.01
CA ALA A 104 -11.45 -15.77 -11.35
C ALA A 104 -10.55 -15.08 -12.41
N ALA A 105 -10.45 -13.75 -12.39
CA ALA A 105 -9.55 -13.01 -13.26
C ALA A 105 -8.07 -13.34 -12.98
N PHE A 106 -7.72 -13.58 -11.73
CA PHE A 106 -6.39 -14.01 -11.33
C PHE A 106 -6.05 -15.40 -11.91
N ASP A 107 -6.96 -16.35 -11.78
CA ASP A 107 -6.80 -17.72 -12.31
C ASP A 107 -6.73 -17.70 -13.84
N PHE A 108 -7.51 -16.86 -14.49
CA PHE A 108 -7.40 -16.63 -15.94
C PHE A 108 -6.00 -16.14 -16.33
N PHE A 109 -5.43 -15.17 -15.59
CA PHE A 109 -4.07 -14.69 -15.85
C PHE A 109 -3.05 -15.84 -15.73
N VAL A 110 -3.16 -16.62 -14.67
CA VAL A 110 -2.29 -17.79 -14.44
C VAL A 110 -2.38 -18.77 -15.61
N GLN A 111 -3.59 -19.16 -15.99
CA GLN A 111 -3.82 -20.08 -17.10
C GLN A 111 -3.27 -19.55 -18.44
N ALA A 112 -3.49 -18.28 -18.73
CA ALA A 112 -3.10 -17.65 -19.98
C ALA A 112 -1.57 -17.52 -20.16
N TYR A 113 -0.83 -17.39 -19.05
CA TYR A 113 0.59 -17.03 -19.12
C TYR A 113 1.56 -18.04 -18.50
N SER A 114 1.12 -19.05 -17.75
CA SER A 114 2.00 -19.98 -17.03
C SER A 114 2.94 -20.76 -17.94
N VAL A 115 2.48 -21.19 -19.12
CA VAL A 115 3.28 -22.03 -20.02
C VAL A 115 4.51 -21.32 -20.61
N LYS A 116 4.39 -20.02 -20.90
CA LYS A 116 5.46 -19.25 -21.56
C LYS A 116 6.14 -18.23 -20.65
N TYR A 117 5.50 -17.83 -19.57
CA TYR A 117 5.93 -16.73 -18.69
C TYR A 117 5.80 -17.11 -17.22
N ASP A 118 6.30 -18.30 -16.87
CA ASP A 118 6.30 -18.88 -15.54
C ASP A 118 6.78 -17.88 -14.47
N LYS A 119 7.89 -17.20 -14.71
CA LYS A 119 8.45 -16.20 -13.79
C LYS A 119 7.53 -15.00 -13.54
N ALA A 120 6.75 -14.59 -14.54
CA ALA A 120 5.77 -13.52 -14.38
C ALA A 120 4.60 -13.99 -13.49
N VAL A 121 4.14 -15.21 -13.73
CA VAL A 121 3.06 -15.84 -12.97
C VAL A 121 3.48 -16.12 -11.53
N GLU A 122 4.67 -16.68 -11.29
CA GLU A 122 5.20 -16.89 -9.94
C GLU A 122 5.27 -15.60 -9.12
N ARG A 123 5.72 -14.49 -9.76
CA ARG A 123 5.74 -13.18 -9.10
C ARG A 123 4.36 -12.70 -8.71
N LEU A 124 3.33 -13.05 -9.46
CA LEU A 124 1.95 -12.69 -9.16
C LEU A 124 1.39 -13.57 -8.03
N ILE A 125 1.47 -14.89 -8.17
CA ILE A 125 0.87 -15.88 -7.25
C ILE A 125 1.36 -15.72 -5.82
N LYS A 126 2.65 -15.51 -5.61
CA LYS A 126 3.25 -15.46 -4.25
C LYS A 126 2.66 -14.42 -3.32
N ASP A 127 1.96 -13.43 -3.85
CA ASP A 127 1.35 -12.37 -3.06
C ASP A 127 -0.19 -12.31 -3.26
N ARG A 128 -0.82 -13.38 -3.76
CA ARG A 128 -2.26 -13.42 -4.11
C ARG A 128 -3.14 -12.85 -2.99
N ASP A 129 -3.05 -13.41 -1.79
CA ASP A 129 -3.89 -13.00 -0.66
C ASP A 129 -3.67 -11.53 -0.28
N ARG A 130 -2.39 -11.10 -0.29
CA ARG A 130 -2.01 -9.73 0.05
C ARG A 130 -2.39 -8.72 -1.04
N LEU A 131 -2.58 -9.16 -2.26
CA LEU A 131 -3.04 -8.31 -3.36
C LEU A 131 -4.55 -8.09 -3.30
N LEU A 132 -5.29 -9.04 -2.74
CA LEU A 132 -6.75 -9.03 -2.65
C LEU A 132 -7.28 -8.60 -1.27
N ALA A 133 -6.37 -8.26 -0.32
CA ALA A 133 -6.77 -7.89 1.04
C ALA A 133 -7.70 -6.66 1.10
N PHE A 134 -7.61 -5.75 0.12
CA PHE A 134 -8.42 -4.54 0.10
C PHE A 134 -9.92 -4.81 -0.08
N TYR A 135 -10.33 -5.97 -0.61
CA TYR A 135 -11.75 -6.34 -0.76
C TYR A 135 -12.49 -6.48 0.59
N ASP A 136 -11.73 -6.72 1.66
CA ASP A 136 -12.26 -6.85 3.00
C ASP A 136 -12.30 -5.50 3.75
N PHE A 137 -12.29 -4.38 3.01
CA PHE A 137 -12.41 -3.01 3.49
C PHE A 137 -13.47 -2.27 2.68
N PRO A 138 -14.06 -1.15 3.19
CA PRO A 138 -15.07 -0.40 2.46
C PRO A 138 -14.69 -0.09 1.01
N ALA A 139 -15.60 -0.27 0.07
CA ALA A 139 -15.33 -0.05 -1.35
C ALA A 139 -14.81 1.36 -1.67
N GLU A 140 -15.28 2.37 -0.94
CA GLU A 140 -14.82 3.75 -1.08
C GLU A 140 -13.34 3.94 -0.72
N HIS A 141 -12.78 3.04 0.12
CA HIS A 141 -11.37 3.06 0.50
C HIS A 141 -10.45 2.45 -0.56
N TRP A 142 -10.92 1.55 -1.40
CA TRP A 142 -10.10 0.72 -2.29
C TRP A 142 -9.08 1.51 -3.12
N LYS A 143 -9.50 2.64 -3.70
CA LYS A 143 -8.60 3.48 -4.49
C LYS A 143 -7.45 4.08 -3.70
N HIS A 144 -7.58 4.17 -2.38
CA HIS A 144 -6.57 4.72 -1.49
C HIS A 144 -5.64 3.65 -0.92
N ILE A 145 -6.12 2.40 -0.80
CA ILE A 145 -5.41 1.34 -0.08
C ILE A 145 -4.81 0.27 -0.99
N ARG A 146 -5.20 0.17 -2.26
CA ARG A 146 -4.63 -0.82 -3.20
C ARG A 146 -3.32 -0.39 -3.85
N THR A 147 -2.86 0.85 -3.62
CA THR A 147 -1.60 1.37 -4.18
C THR A 147 -0.89 2.30 -3.21
N THR A 148 0.43 2.47 -3.39
CA THR A 148 1.27 3.44 -2.66
C THR A 148 1.30 4.83 -3.32
N ASN A 149 0.54 5.05 -4.39
CA ASN A 149 0.49 6.31 -5.14
C ASN A 149 0.33 7.58 -4.27
N PRO A 150 -0.48 7.59 -3.18
CA PRO A 150 -0.62 8.77 -2.33
C PRO A 150 0.72 9.22 -1.72
N ILE A 151 1.56 8.28 -1.30
CA ILE A 151 2.90 8.56 -0.78
C ILE A 151 3.87 8.95 -1.90
N GLU A 152 3.85 8.23 -3.02
CA GLU A 152 4.76 8.45 -4.14
C GLU A 152 4.56 9.84 -4.77
N SER A 153 3.33 10.31 -4.91
CA SER A 153 3.04 11.66 -5.40
C SER A 153 3.64 12.75 -4.51
N THR A 154 3.66 12.52 -3.20
CA THR A 154 4.31 13.41 -2.23
C THR A 154 5.82 13.42 -2.41
N PHE A 155 6.45 12.25 -2.54
CA PHE A 155 7.88 12.15 -2.80
C PHE A 155 8.29 12.69 -4.18
N ALA A 156 7.44 12.60 -5.20
CA ALA A 156 7.69 13.25 -6.49
C ALA A 156 7.83 14.77 -6.34
N THR A 157 7.02 15.40 -5.50
CA THR A 157 7.13 16.83 -5.17
C THR A 157 8.45 17.16 -4.45
N VAL A 158 8.85 16.32 -3.49
CA VAL A 158 10.13 16.45 -2.80
C VAL A 158 11.28 16.34 -3.80
N ARG A 159 11.29 15.31 -4.63
CA ARG A 159 12.31 15.08 -5.68
C ARG A 159 12.43 16.28 -6.61
N LEU A 160 11.30 16.82 -7.10
CA LEU A 160 11.33 18.00 -7.99
C LEU A 160 12.03 19.18 -7.35
N ARG A 161 11.83 19.43 -6.06
CA ARG A 161 12.45 20.53 -5.33
C ARG A 161 13.93 20.27 -5.06
N THR A 162 14.29 19.08 -4.63
CA THR A 162 15.69 18.73 -4.35
C THR A 162 16.57 18.73 -5.62
N VAL A 163 16.03 18.31 -6.76
CA VAL A 163 16.73 18.41 -8.05
C VAL A 163 16.96 19.86 -8.45
N LYS A 164 15.96 20.74 -8.30
CA LYS A 164 16.09 22.17 -8.63
C LYS A 164 17.11 22.90 -7.76
N THR A 165 17.28 22.50 -6.50
CA THR A 165 18.29 23.09 -5.59
C THR A 165 19.67 22.44 -5.73
N LYS A 166 19.84 21.51 -6.68
CA LYS A 166 21.10 20.76 -6.91
C LYS A 166 21.61 20.03 -5.65
N GLY A 167 20.69 19.59 -4.79
CA GLY A 167 21.00 18.85 -3.56
C GLY A 167 20.93 19.71 -2.29
N CYS A 168 21.51 19.20 -1.22
CA CYS A 168 21.53 19.82 0.10
C CYS A 168 22.93 19.76 0.68
N LEU A 169 23.30 20.79 1.43
CA LEU A 169 24.63 20.96 2.02
C LEU A 169 25.00 19.86 3.04
N SER A 170 24.00 19.26 3.71
CA SER A 170 24.22 18.20 4.68
C SER A 170 23.01 17.25 4.75
N ARG A 171 23.25 16.05 5.27
CA ARG A 171 22.20 15.03 5.54
C ARG A 171 21.09 15.60 6.44
N LYS A 172 21.46 16.33 7.50
CA LYS A 172 20.51 16.95 8.43
C LYS A 172 19.63 18.00 7.72
N THR A 173 20.22 18.81 6.87
CA THR A 173 19.50 19.83 6.07
C THR A 173 18.58 19.15 5.07
N ALA A 174 19.01 18.06 4.42
CA ALA A 174 18.18 17.29 3.49
C ALA A 174 16.94 16.71 4.18
N LEU A 175 17.11 16.11 5.36
CA LEU A 175 16.01 15.55 6.13
C LEU A 175 15.02 16.64 6.58
N ALA A 176 15.52 17.75 7.11
CA ALA A 176 14.71 18.89 7.53
C ALA A 176 13.92 19.49 6.35
N MET A 177 14.57 19.65 5.18
CA MET A 177 13.92 20.14 3.96
C MET A 177 12.83 19.16 3.48
N THR A 178 13.13 17.87 3.41
CA THR A 178 12.16 16.84 3.05
C THR A 178 10.96 16.88 3.98
N PHE A 179 11.16 16.91 5.28
CA PHE A 179 10.10 17.02 6.27
C PHE A 179 9.22 18.26 6.05
N LYS A 180 9.82 19.44 5.86
CA LYS A 180 9.09 20.69 5.60
C LYS A 180 8.28 20.64 4.29
N LEU A 181 8.85 20.05 3.24
CA LEU A 181 8.15 19.88 1.96
C LEU A 181 6.94 18.94 2.09
N ILE A 182 7.09 17.84 2.84
CA ILE A 182 5.97 16.92 3.08
C ILE A 182 4.90 17.59 3.95
N LEU A 183 5.25 18.33 5.00
CA LEU A 183 4.30 19.12 5.79
C LEU A 183 3.54 20.16 4.93
N SER A 184 4.21 20.78 3.97
CA SER A 184 3.56 21.68 3.02
C SER A 184 2.60 20.93 2.09
N ALA A 185 2.98 19.76 1.60
CA ALA A 185 2.13 18.90 0.77
C ALA A 185 0.90 18.39 1.55
N LYS A 186 1.07 18.06 2.83
CA LYS A 186 0.00 17.59 3.73
C LYS A 186 -1.22 18.51 3.73
N ARG A 187 -1.02 19.83 3.61
CA ARG A 187 -2.12 20.82 3.57
C ARG A 187 -3.07 20.62 2.40
N LYS A 188 -2.60 19.95 1.32
CA LYS A 188 -3.37 19.69 0.08
C LYS A 188 -3.83 18.23 -0.03
N TRP A 189 -3.54 17.39 0.95
CA TRP A 189 -3.96 16.01 0.89
C TRP A 189 -5.47 15.91 1.03
N ARG A 190 -6.07 15.15 0.12
CA ARG A 190 -7.49 14.85 0.18
C ARG A 190 -7.79 13.92 1.34
N LYS A 191 -8.94 14.10 1.97
CA LYS A 191 -9.46 13.16 2.96
C LYS A 191 -9.64 11.78 2.35
N LEU A 192 -9.71 10.76 3.20
CA LEU A 192 -10.12 9.42 2.79
C LEU A 192 -11.59 9.48 2.34
N ASN A 193 -11.92 8.89 1.21
CA ASN A 193 -13.31 8.69 0.82
C ASN A 193 -13.93 7.69 1.80
N GLY A 194 -15.24 7.79 2.09
CA GLY A 194 -15.88 6.91 3.06
C GLY A 194 -15.28 7.03 4.47
N SER A 195 -14.86 8.23 4.84
CA SER A 195 -14.23 8.48 6.15
C SER A 195 -15.15 8.26 7.35
N ASP A 196 -16.45 8.25 7.14
CA ASP A 196 -17.48 7.88 8.10
C ASP A 196 -17.44 6.41 8.48
N GLN A 197 -16.95 5.54 7.60
CA GLN A 197 -16.79 4.09 7.83
C GLN A 197 -15.51 3.74 8.60
N LEU A 198 -14.67 4.71 8.95
CA LEU A 198 -13.45 4.45 9.74
C LEU A 198 -13.76 3.95 11.14
N ALA A 199 -14.85 4.42 11.75
CA ALA A 199 -15.29 3.94 13.06
C ALA A 199 -15.57 2.43 13.00
N ASP A 200 -16.33 1.99 12.02
CA ASP A 200 -16.65 0.57 11.83
C ASP A 200 -15.40 -0.30 11.68
N ILE A 201 -14.38 0.17 10.95
CA ILE A 201 -13.13 -0.57 10.77
C ILE A 201 -12.39 -0.69 12.11
N ILE A 202 -12.29 0.41 12.88
CA ILE A 202 -11.61 0.43 14.18
C ILE A 202 -12.34 -0.44 15.20
N ASP A 203 -13.66 -0.48 15.12
CA ASP A 203 -14.51 -1.32 15.98
C ASP A 203 -14.52 -2.80 15.51
N GLY A 204 -13.75 -3.14 14.47
CA GLY A 204 -13.60 -4.50 13.98
C GLY A 204 -14.79 -5.03 13.18
N VAL A 205 -15.68 -4.16 12.71
CA VAL A 205 -16.83 -4.59 11.88
C VAL A 205 -16.32 -5.17 10.57
N PRO A 206 -16.72 -6.41 10.22
CA PRO A 206 -16.24 -7.06 9.01
C PRO A 206 -16.86 -6.43 7.76
N PHE A 207 -16.07 -6.35 6.70
CA PHE A 207 -16.50 -5.99 5.35
C PHE A 207 -16.25 -7.16 4.40
N LYS A 208 -17.13 -7.36 3.45
CA LYS A 208 -16.98 -8.32 2.36
C LYS A 208 -17.33 -7.62 1.05
N ASP A 209 -16.41 -7.69 0.09
CA ASP A 209 -16.57 -7.02 -1.21
C ASP A 209 -16.93 -5.53 -1.06
N GLY A 210 -16.31 -4.87 -0.09
CA GLY A 210 -16.54 -3.46 0.20
C GLY A 210 -17.82 -3.11 0.97
N ILE A 211 -18.65 -4.11 1.26
CA ILE A 211 -19.95 -3.94 1.92
C ILE A 211 -19.85 -4.39 3.38
N LYS A 212 -20.33 -3.51 4.27
CA LYS A 212 -20.42 -3.78 5.71
C LYS A 212 -21.29 -5.01 5.97
N GLN A 213 -20.76 -5.96 6.73
CA GLN A 213 -21.52 -7.13 7.19
C GLN A 213 -22.21 -6.78 8.50
N ILE A 214 -23.53 -6.74 8.46
CA ILE A 214 -24.34 -6.54 9.64
C ILE A 214 -24.75 -7.94 10.13
N GLU A 215 -24.30 -8.35 11.32
CA GLU A 215 -24.88 -9.52 11.96
C GLU A 215 -26.38 -9.27 12.13
N ARG A 216 -27.21 -10.01 11.41
CA ARG A 216 -28.64 -10.06 11.70
C ARG A 216 -28.74 -10.81 13.05
N ALA A 217 -29.07 -10.08 14.11
CA ALA A 217 -29.51 -10.72 15.34
C ALA A 217 -30.63 -11.69 14.99
N ALA A 218 -30.40 -12.96 15.28
CA ALA A 218 -31.36 -14.04 15.11
C ALA A 218 -32.42 -13.96 16.21
#